data_2d6af2c52890f2e40c543d54283d39f6
#
_entry.id   2d6af2c52890f2e40c543d54283d39f6
#
_cell.length_a   1.000
_cell.length_b   1.000
_cell.length_c   1.000
_cell.angle_alpha   90.00
_cell.angle_beta   90.00
_cell.angle_gamma   90.00
#
_symmetry.space_group_name_H-M   'P 1'
#
loop_
_entity.id
_entity.type
_entity.pdbx_description
1 polymer ?
#
loop_
_entity_poly.entity_id
_entity_poly.type
_entity_poly.pdbx_seq_one_letter_code
_entity_poly.pdbx_strand_id
1 'polypeptide(L)'
;KHVLLGRGTFSSGEAARYFELFGLAGKVRLADASITNASEALRDGRIDAYVTASSFPTPNVMETASLVPITLISLTDEQVERTGAVRQIIPGGTYPGIDKRVVTTSSPVFALATVHMDEDVAYRLTKTFWEQQAALTETSPWWGSVTAELLAHLPVDLHPGALRYYDEANIELPEALR
;
A
#
# COMPACT_ATOMS: atom_id res chain seq x y z
N LYS A 1 -8.68 9.50 22.16
CA LYS A 1 -7.74 8.49 21.68
C LYS A 1 -6.52 9.17 21.08
N HIS A 2 -5.32 8.61 21.34
CA HIS A 2 -4.05 9.04 20.75
C HIS A 2 -3.75 8.15 19.55
N VAL A 3 -3.56 8.76 18.38
CA VAL A 3 -3.29 8.04 17.13
C VAL A 3 -1.98 8.51 16.52
N LEU A 4 -1.11 7.57 16.17
CA LEU A 4 0.16 7.84 15.51
C LEU A 4 -0.02 7.70 14.00
N LEU A 5 0.32 8.75 13.24
CA LEU A 5 0.22 8.76 11.78
C LEU A 5 1.58 8.63 11.07
N GLY A 6 2.69 8.74 11.80
CA GLY A 6 4.02 8.73 11.22
C GLY A 6 4.29 9.98 10.37
N ARG A 7 4.52 11.12 11.00
CA ARG A 7 4.72 12.43 10.34
C ARG A 7 5.71 12.35 9.17
N GLY A 8 5.36 13.00 8.06
CA GLY A 8 6.19 13.04 6.85
C GLY A 8 6.13 11.78 5.97
N THR A 9 5.26 10.82 6.28
CA THR A 9 5.03 9.64 5.46
C THR A 9 3.78 9.79 4.59
N PHE A 10 3.70 8.99 3.51
CA PHE A 10 2.48 8.88 2.71
C PHE A 10 1.27 8.51 3.57
N SER A 11 1.43 7.57 4.52
CA SER A 11 0.36 7.15 5.42
C SER A 11 -0.18 8.29 6.28
N SER A 12 0.65 9.25 6.68
CA SER A 12 0.17 10.39 7.48
C SER A 12 -0.73 11.32 6.69
N GLY A 13 -0.44 11.54 5.41
CA GLY A 13 -1.28 12.34 4.51
C GLY A 13 -2.63 11.66 4.25
N GLU A 14 -2.62 10.38 3.89
CA GLU A 14 -3.84 9.61 3.65
C GLU A 14 -4.70 9.47 4.92
N ALA A 15 -4.09 9.21 6.06
CA ALA A 15 -4.83 9.13 7.32
C ALA A 15 -5.47 10.48 7.70
N ALA A 16 -4.78 11.60 7.50
CA ALA A 16 -5.35 12.92 7.73
C ALA A 16 -6.56 13.16 6.80
N ARG A 17 -6.44 12.82 5.52
CA ARG A 17 -7.54 12.87 4.55
C ARG A 17 -8.73 12.01 4.97
N TYR A 18 -8.49 10.79 5.45
CA TYR A 18 -9.56 9.91 5.94
C TYR A 18 -10.21 10.46 7.23
N PHE A 19 -9.43 11.05 8.11
CA PHE A 19 -9.99 11.67 9.33
C PHE A 19 -10.91 12.83 9.00
N GLU A 20 -10.56 13.66 8.02
CA GLU A 20 -11.50 14.71 7.51
C GLU A 20 -12.73 14.08 6.89
N LEU A 21 -12.54 13.12 5.97
CA LEU A 21 -13.61 12.45 5.24
C LEU A 21 -14.63 11.78 6.16
N PHE A 22 -14.17 11.16 7.25
CA PHE A 22 -15.02 10.46 8.21
C PHE A 22 -15.42 11.31 9.44
N GLY A 23 -15.08 12.59 9.45
CA GLY A 23 -15.43 13.51 10.53
C GLY A 23 -14.74 13.17 11.85
N LEU A 24 -13.52 12.65 11.79
CA LEU A 24 -12.67 12.32 12.94
C LEU A 24 -11.66 13.42 13.25
N ALA A 25 -11.44 14.36 12.35
CA ALA A 25 -10.57 15.50 12.56
C ALA A 25 -11.00 16.25 13.83
N GLY A 26 -10.04 16.57 14.67
CA GLY A 26 -10.28 17.20 15.98
C GLY A 26 -10.87 16.28 17.07
N LYS A 27 -11.35 15.06 16.73
CA LYS A 27 -11.88 14.08 17.71
C LYS A 27 -10.81 13.12 18.22
N VAL A 28 -9.68 13.05 17.55
CA VAL A 28 -8.51 12.26 17.95
C VAL A 28 -7.32 13.18 18.21
N ARG A 29 -6.45 12.80 19.14
CA ARG A 29 -5.19 13.49 19.37
C ARG A 29 -4.12 12.79 18.53
N LEU A 30 -3.37 13.57 17.76
CA LEU A 30 -2.27 13.03 16.99
C LEU A 30 -1.01 12.94 17.85
N ALA A 31 -0.42 11.75 17.91
CA ALA A 31 0.85 11.54 18.58
C ALA A 31 2.01 11.95 17.66
N ASP A 32 2.96 12.69 18.21
CA ASP A 32 4.15 13.15 17.51
C ASP A 32 5.32 12.20 17.81
N ALA A 33 5.34 11.07 17.11
CA ALA A 33 6.39 10.07 17.23
C ALA A 33 6.72 9.48 15.86
N SER A 34 7.87 8.82 15.75
CA SER A 34 8.23 8.06 14.55
C SER A 34 7.38 6.81 14.44
N ILE A 35 6.98 6.45 13.22
CA ILE A 35 6.25 5.20 12.94
C ILE A 35 7.09 3.96 13.31
N THR A 36 8.42 4.06 13.32
CA THR A 36 9.32 2.98 13.73
C THR A 36 9.16 2.58 15.20
N ASN A 37 8.63 3.47 16.03
CA ASN A 37 8.41 3.23 17.46
C ASN A 37 6.93 2.86 17.76
N ALA A 38 6.11 2.62 16.75
CA ALA A 38 4.67 2.38 16.91
C ALA A 38 4.37 1.15 17.77
N SER A 39 5.09 0.04 17.55
CA SER A 39 4.91 -1.22 18.28
C SER A 39 5.13 -1.04 19.79
N GLU A 40 6.23 -0.40 20.16
CA GLU A 40 6.53 -0.11 21.57
C GLU A 40 5.57 0.90 22.17
N ALA A 41 5.24 1.96 21.42
CA ALA A 41 4.33 3.00 21.90
C ALA A 41 2.92 2.45 22.18
N LEU A 42 2.45 1.49 21.36
CA LEU A 42 1.18 0.80 21.56
C LEU A 42 1.24 -0.14 22.77
N ARG A 43 2.31 -0.96 22.85
CA ARG A 43 2.55 -1.86 23.99
C ARG A 43 2.55 -1.09 25.33
N ASP A 44 3.23 0.06 25.35
CA ASP A 44 3.39 0.88 26.58
C ASP A 44 2.17 1.77 26.85
N GLY A 45 1.12 1.70 26.03
CA GLY A 45 -0.09 2.49 26.20
C GLY A 45 0.08 4.00 25.94
N ARG A 46 1.19 4.39 25.29
CA ARG A 46 1.44 5.80 24.91
C ARG A 46 0.58 6.25 23.74
N ILE A 47 0.14 5.32 22.91
CA ILE A 47 -0.83 5.51 21.83
C ILE A 47 -1.93 4.46 21.93
N ASP A 48 -3.11 4.76 21.41
CA ASP A 48 -4.25 3.83 21.30
C ASP A 48 -4.30 3.12 19.95
N ALA A 49 -3.73 3.73 18.91
CA ALA A 49 -3.68 3.19 17.54
C ALA A 49 -2.57 3.85 16.74
N TYR A 50 -2.20 3.23 15.64
CA TYR A 50 -1.38 3.86 14.61
C TYR A 50 -1.92 3.53 13.21
N VAL A 51 -1.57 4.37 12.24
CA VAL A 51 -1.88 4.17 10.83
C VAL A 51 -0.58 3.95 10.08
N THR A 52 -0.55 2.94 9.25
CA THR A 52 0.56 2.66 8.34
C THR A 52 0.03 2.38 6.95
N ALA A 53 0.80 2.73 5.92
CA ALA A 53 0.56 2.34 4.54
C ALA A 53 1.79 1.60 4.02
N SER A 54 1.59 0.37 3.66
CA SER A 54 2.62 -0.53 3.14
C SER A 54 1.94 -1.73 2.48
N SER A 55 2.70 -2.53 1.76
CA SER A 55 2.22 -3.85 1.34
C SER A 55 2.08 -4.78 2.54
N PHE A 56 1.24 -5.80 2.42
CA PHE A 56 1.08 -6.78 3.50
C PHE A 56 1.71 -8.15 3.09
N PRO A 57 2.24 -8.92 4.07
CA PRO A 57 2.33 -8.61 5.50
C PRO A 57 3.35 -7.49 5.79
N THR A 58 2.91 -6.49 6.56
CA THR A 58 3.74 -5.33 6.93
C THR A 58 4.60 -5.69 8.15
N PRO A 59 5.94 -5.51 8.12
CA PRO A 59 6.82 -5.91 9.21
C PRO A 59 6.45 -5.30 10.57
N ASN A 60 6.17 -4.01 10.62
CA ASN A 60 5.81 -3.36 11.89
C ASN A 60 4.45 -3.81 12.44
N VAL A 61 3.51 -4.23 11.59
CA VAL A 61 2.24 -4.82 12.04
C VAL A 61 2.47 -6.24 12.55
N MET A 62 3.33 -7.03 11.89
CA MET A 62 3.75 -8.35 12.36
C MET A 62 4.40 -8.27 13.74
N GLU A 63 5.33 -7.34 13.91
CA GLU A 63 6.00 -7.10 15.19
C GLU A 63 4.99 -6.73 16.27
N THR A 64 4.11 -5.75 16.00
CA THR A 64 3.08 -5.31 16.95
C THR A 64 2.16 -6.45 17.36
N ALA A 65 1.65 -7.22 16.38
CA ALA A 65 0.75 -8.34 16.63
C ALA A 65 1.42 -9.47 17.45
N SER A 66 2.74 -9.58 17.36
CA SER A 66 3.53 -10.53 18.17
C SER A 66 3.79 -10.04 19.59
N LEU A 67 3.79 -8.72 19.82
CA LEU A 67 4.07 -8.12 21.12
C LEU A 67 2.81 -7.94 21.97
N VAL A 68 1.70 -7.56 21.34
CA VAL A 68 0.43 -7.27 22.03
C VAL A 68 -0.76 -7.68 21.15
N PRO A 69 -1.88 -8.10 21.77
CA PRO A 69 -3.12 -8.31 21.01
C PRO A 69 -3.58 -7.01 20.34
N ILE A 70 -3.75 -7.05 19.04
CA ILE A 70 -4.25 -5.92 18.25
C ILE A 70 -5.48 -6.28 17.46
N THR A 71 -6.19 -5.27 16.99
CA THR A 71 -7.27 -5.40 16.01
C THR A 71 -6.99 -4.48 14.84
N LEU A 72 -7.06 -4.99 13.63
CA LEU A 72 -7.07 -4.16 12.42
C LEU A 72 -8.48 -3.63 12.20
N ILE A 73 -8.59 -2.32 11.94
CA ILE A 73 -9.88 -1.67 11.68
C ILE A 73 -10.27 -1.97 10.24
N SER A 74 -11.37 -2.71 10.07
CA SER A 74 -11.95 -2.98 8.76
C SER A 74 -12.88 -1.86 8.33
N LEU A 75 -12.77 -1.41 7.10
CA LEU A 75 -13.70 -0.46 6.48
C LEU A 75 -14.96 -1.17 5.98
N THR A 76 -16.08 -0.45 5.94
CA THR A 76 -17.26 -0.89 5.18
C THR A 76 -17.09 -0.58 3.69
N ASP A 77 -17.84 -1.23 2.83
CA ASP A 77 -17.79 -0.97 1.39
C ASP A 77 -18.16 0.49 1.07
N GLU A 78 -19.16 1.07 1.76
CA GLU A 78 -19.50 2.50 1.66
C GLU A 78 -18.31 3.41 2.06
N GLN A 79 -17.58 3.04 3.11
CA GLN A 79 -16.41 3.81 3.53
C GLN A 79 -15.30 3.72 2.47
N VAL A 80 -15.09 2.56 1.87
CA VAL A 80 -14.12 2.40 0.77
C VAL A 80 -14.50 3.30 -0.41
N GLU A 81 -15.74 3.24 -0.88
CA GLU A 81 -16.23 4.08 -1.98
C GLU A 81 -16.01 5.57 -1.71
N ARG A 82 -16.29 6.04 -0.50
CA ARG A 82 -16.07 7.44 -0.11
C ARG A 82 -14.61 7.86 -0.17
N THR A 83 -13.67 6.94 -0.02
CA THR A 83 -12.23 7.27 -0.12
C THR A 83 -11.78 7.51 -1.56
N GLY A 84 -12.47 6.96 -2.55
CA GLY A 84 -12.05 6.92 -3.94
C GLY A 84 -10.82 6.05 -4.21
N ALA A 85 -10.35 5.30 -3.21
CA ALA A 85 -9.20 4.41 -3.34
C ALA A 85 -9.63 2.99 -3.72
N VAL A 86 -8.67 2.18 -4.17
CA VAL A 86 -8.93 0.79 -4.57
C VAL A 86 -9.24 -0.04 -3.33
N ARG A 87 -10.32 -0.83 -3.41
CA ARG A 87 -10.68 -1.78 -2.36
C ARG A 87 -9.66 -2.91 -2.28
N GLN A 88 -9.14 -3.17 -1.09
CA GLN A 88 -8.19 -4.25 -0.83
C GLN A 88 -8.65 -5.14 0.33
N ILE A 89 -8.35 -6.42 0.25
CA ILE A 89 -8.60 -7.39 1.33
C ILE A 89 -7.27 -7.91 1.84
N ILE A 90 -7.06 -7.79 3.15
CA ILE A 90 -6.01 -8.52 3.86
C ILE A 90 -6.64 -9.84 4.32
N PRO A 91 -6.14 -11.00 3.88
CA PRO A 91 -6.68 -12.29 4.30
C PRO A 91 -6.59 -12.50 5.82
N GLY A 92 -7.55 -13.21 6.38
CA GLY A 92 -7.41 -13.72 7.75
C GLY A 92 -6.20 -14.62 7.89
N GLY A 93 -5.54 -14.59 9.04
CA GLY A 93 -4.30 -15.33 9.26
C GLY A 93 -3.03 -14.64 8.74
N THR A 94 -3.13 -13.49 8.06
CA THR A 94 -1.96 -12.71 7.62
C THR A 94 -1.12 -12.23 8.80
N TYR A 95 -1.74 -11.88 9.91
CA TYR A 95 -1.06 -11.43 11.12
C TYR A 95 -1.47 -12.27 12.34
N PRO A 96 -0.56 -12.47 13.32
CA PRO A 96 -0.89 -13.19 14.54
C PRO A 96 -2.15 -12.66 15.24
N GLY A 97 -3.08 -13.53 15.58
CA GLY A 97 -4.32 -13.17 16.26
C GLY A 97 -5.37 -12.43 15.41
N ILE A 98 -5.15 -12.26 14.11
CA ILE A 98 -6.11 -11.65 13.17
C ILE A 98 -6.66 -12.73 12.24
N ASP A 99 -7.66 -13.46 12.71
CA ASP A 99 -8.23 -14.62 11.98
C ASP A 99 -9.25 -14.23 10.90
N LYS A 100 -9.82 -13.03 11.00
CA LYS A 100 -10.82 -12.55 10.06
C LYS A 100 -10.18 -11.71 8.96
N ARG A 101 -10.75 -11.79 7.75
CA ARG A 101 -10.38 -10.87 6.67
C ARG A 101 -10.63 -9.42 7.08
N VAL A 102 -9.77 -8.53 6.64
CA VAL A 102 -9.88 -7.09 6.88
C VAL A 102 -10.03 -6.36 5.55
N VAL A 103 -11.07 -5.57 5.41
CA VAL A 103 -11.26 -4.69 4.26
C VAL A 103 -10.51 -3.39 4.51
N THR A 104 -9.67 -3.01 3.58
CA THR A 104 -8.89 -1.77 3.61
C THR A 104 -8.85 -1.15 2.22
N THR A 105 -8.08 -0.11 2.05
CA THR A 105 -7.84 0.54 0.77
C THR A 105 -6.39 0.36 0.33
N SER A 106 -6.17 0.40 -0.97
CA SER A 106 -4.86 0.36 -1.61
C SER A 106 -4.68 1.57 -2.51
N SER A 107 -3.45 2.07 -2.55
CA SER A 107 -3.01 3.06 -3.52
C SER A 107 -1.85 2.45 -4.29
N PRO A 108 -1.99 2.18 -5.59
CA PRO A 108 -0.91 1.66 -6.39
C PRO A 108 0.30 2.60 -6.40
N VAL A 109 1.49 2.03 -6.42
CA VAL A 109 2.76 2.75 -6.54
C VAL A 109 3.37 2.40 -7.89
N PHE A 110 3.81 3.42 -8.62
CA PHE A 110 4.35 3.29 -9.96
C PHE A 110 5.77 3.81 -10.04
N ALA A 111 6.58 3.22 -10.92
CA ALA A 111 7.83 3.80 -11.37
C ALA A 111 7.52 4.76 -12.53
N LEU A 112 7.92 6.02 -12.39
CA LEU A 112 7.70 7.05 -13.40
C LEU A 112 9.04 7.43 -14.04
N ALA A 113 9.01 7.67 -15.35
CA ALA A 113 10.15 8.16 -16.12
C ALA A 113 9.77 9.45 -16.84
N THR A 114 10.77 10.23 -17.26
CA THR A 114 10.50 11.37 -18.15
C THR A 114 10.25 10.86 -19.57
N VAL A 115 9.50 11.61 -20.36
CA VAL A 115 9.27 11.32 -21.79
C VAL A 115 10.55 11.35 -22.62
N HIS A 116 11.66 11.86 -22.06
CA HIS A 116 12.97 11.92 -22.71
C HIS A 116 13.87 10.72 -22.37
N MET A 117 13.39 9.77 -21.54
CA MET A 117 14.13 8.53 -21.34
C MET A 117 14.25 7.78 -22.66
N ASP A 118 15.43 7.23 -22.88
CA ASP A 118 15.68 6.38 -24.05
C ASP A 118 14.75 5.15 -24.03
N GLU A 119 14.16 4.82 -25.17
CA GLU A 119 13.18 3.74 -25.29
C GLU A 119 13.77 2.37 -24.91
N ASP A 120 15.02 2.11 -25.31
CA ASP A 120 15.70 0.85 -24.98
C ASP A 120 16.02 0.78 -23.46
N VAL A 121 16.29 1.91 -22.83
CA VAL A 121 16.48 1.97 -21.37
C VAL A 121 15.16 1.66 -20.67
N ALA A 122 14.07 2.30 -21.06
CA ALA A 122 12.75 2.05 -20.48
C ALA A 122 12.29 0.58 -20.69
N TYR A 123 12.50 0.04 -21.88
CA TYR A 123 12.24 -1.37 -22.19
C TYR A 123 13.01 -2.30 -21.25
N ARG A 124 14.33 -2.11 -21.12
CA ARG A 124 15.16 -2.96 -20.25
C ARG A 124 14.78 -2.86 -18.79
N LEU A 125 14.45 -1.65 -18.29
CA LEU A 125 13.99 -1.49 -16.92
C LEU A 125 12.68 -2.24 -16.67
N THR A 126 11.69 -2.10 -17.56
CA THR A 126 10.41 -2.78 -17.46
C THR A 126 10.59 -4.30 -17.52
N LYS A 127 11.37 -4.78 -18.47
CA LYS A 127 11.69 -6.20 -18.64
C LYS A 127 12.36 -6.77 -17.39
N THR A 128 13.42 -6.14 -16.91
CA THR A 128 14.14 -6.59 -15.72
C THR A 128 13.23 -6.65 -14.50
N PHE A 129 12.38 -5.63 -14.32
CA PHE A 129 11.44 -5.60 -13.20
C PHE A 129 10.52 -6.83 -13.21
N TRP A 130 9.85 -7.10 -14.32
CA TRP A 130 8.91 -8.21 -14.40
C TRP A 130 9.59 -9.58 -14.38
N GLU A 131 10.74 -9.74 -15.01
CA GLU A 131 11.52 -10.99 -14.97
C GLU A 131 12.05 -11.31 -13.55
N GLN A 132 12.29 -10.30 -12.71
CA GLN A 132 12.75 -10.50 -11.34
C GLN A 132 11.62 -10.59 -10.30
N GLN A 133 10.39 -10.25 -10.67
CA GLN A 133 9.26 -10.17 -9.74
C GLN A 133 9.00 -11.50 -9.02
N ALA A 134 9.08 -12.64 -9.70
CA ALA A 134 8.90 -13.96 -9.10
C ALA A 134 9.98 -14.25 -8.04
N ALA A 135 11.26 -14.00 -8.35
CA ALA A 135 12.36 -14.19 -7.41
C ALA A 135 12.25 -13.24 -6.20
N LEU A 136 11.79 -12.01 -6.42
CA LEU A 136 11.54 -11.07 -5.34
C LEU A 136 10.41 -11.55 -4.41
N THR A 137 9.39 -12.22 -4.95
CA THR A 137 8.29 -12.80 -4.16
C THR A 137 8.77 -13.87 -3.19
N GLU A 138 9.78 -14.66 -3.56
CA GLU A 138 10.39 -15.66 -2.66
C GLU A 138 11.10 -15.01 -1.48
N THR A 139 11.69 -13.84 -1.66
CA THR A 139 12.41 -13.12 -0.61
C THR A 139 11.51 -12.23 0.23
N SER A 140 10.45 -11.70 -0.36
CA SER A 140 9.51 -10.80 0.29
C SER A 140 8.10 -11.01 -0.29
N PRO A 141 7.20 -11.71 0.43
CA PRO A 141 5.90 -12.16 -0.09
C PRO A 141 4.99 -11.05 -0.64
N TRP A 142 5.18 -9.80 -0.22
CA TRP A 142 4.37 -8.67 -0.70
C TRP A 142 4.54 -8.42 -2.21
N TRP A 143 5.65 -8.83 -2.82
CA TRP A 143 5.85 -8.73 -4.27
C TRP A 143 4.84 -9.57 -5.06
N GLY A 144 4.26 -10.61 -4.45
CA GLY A 144 3.19 -11.40 -5.07
C GLY A 144 1.89 -10.61 -5.32
N SER A 145 1.70 -9.46 -4.66
CA SER A 145 0.58 -8.57 -4.93
C SER A 145 0.84 -7.52 -6.02
N VAL A 146 2.05 -7.48 -6.56
CA VAL A 146 2.43 -6.57 -7.65
C VAL A 146 2.12 -7.28 -8.97
N THR A 147 1.01 -6.92 -9.59
CA THR A 147 0.49 -7.54 -10.81
C THR A 147 0.21 -6.51 -11.89
N ALA A 148 0.12 -6.95 -13.14
CA ALA A 148 -0.12 -6.06 -14.27
C ALA A 148 -1.52 -5.40 -14.24
N GLU A 149 -2.49 -6.01 -13.56
CA GLU A 149 -3.82 -5.43 -13.36
C GLU A 149 -3.77 -4.07 -12.64
N LEU A 150 -2.74 -3.83 -11.81
CA LEU A 150 -2.54 -2.54 -11.15
C LEU A 150 -2.32 -1.40 -12.14
N LEU A 151 -1.87 -1.69 -13.37
CA LEU A 151 -1.72 -0.69 -14.43
C LEU A 151 -3.05 -0.02 -14.80
N ALA A 152 -4.20 -0.66 -14.54
CA ALA A 152 -5.51 -0.04 -14.71
C ALA A 152 -5.70 1.25 -13.88
N HIS A 153 -4.88 1.46 -12.88
CA HIS A 153 -4.91 2.63 -12.01
C HIS A 153 -3.82 3.66 -12.33
N LEU A 154 -3.09 3.46 -13.44
CA LEU A 154 -2.03 4.38 -13.84
C LEU A 154 -2.64 5.72 -14.29
N PRO A 155 -2.20 6.86 -13.73
CA PRO A 155 -2.77 8.17 -14.05
C PRO A 155 -2.14 8.86 -15.29
N VAL A 156 -1.21 8.18 -15.94
CA VAL A 156 -0.44 8.70 -17.09
C VAL A 156 -0.20 7.59 -18.11
N ASP A 157 0.13 7.97 -19.35
CA ASP A 157 0.44 7.05 -20.42
C ASP A 157 1.70 6.22 -20.12
N LEU A 158 1.76 5.04 -20.67
CA LEU A 158 2.96 4.20 -20.58
C LEU A 158 4.05 4.73 -21.51
N HIS A 159 5.29 4.65 -21.04
CA HIS A 159 6.45 4.95 -21.90
C HIS A 159 6.53 3.96 -23.06
N PRO A 160 6.88 4.40 -24.31
CA PRO A 160 6.95 3.50 -25.47
C PRO A 160 7.79 2.23 -25.25
N GLY A 161 8.91 2.35 -24.55
CA GLY A 161 9.75 1.19 -24.20
C GLY A 161 9.05 0.21 -23.24
N ALA A 162 8.21 0.71 -22.32
CA ALA A 162 7.42 -0.16 -21.46
C ALA A 162 6.33 -0.87 -22.26
N LEU A 163 5.61 -0.15 -23.14
CA LEU A 163 4.62 -0.75 -24.05
C LEU A 163 5.22 -1.88 -24.89
N ARG A 164 6.40 -1.65 -25.48
CA ARG A 164 7.11 -2.67 -26.26
C ARG A 164 7.34 -3.95 -25.46
N TYR A 165 7.72 -3.85 -24.18
CA TYR A 165 7.90 -5.03 -23.34
C TYR A 165 6.58 -5.72 -23.05
N TYR A 166 5.52 -4.98 -22.69
CA TYR A 166 4.22 -5.58 -22.40
C TYR A 166 3.65 -6.32 -23.61
N ASP A 167 3.82 -5.78 -24.81
CA ASP A 167 3.41 -6.43 -26.06
C ASP A 167 4.24 -7.71 -26.31
N GLU A 168 5.57 -7.66 -26.14
CA GLU A 168 6.47 -8.82 -26.29
C GLU A 168 6.11 -9.93 -25.28
N ALA A 169 5.81 -9.56 -24.05
CA ALA A 169 5.47 -10.50 -22.97
C ALA A 169 4.01 -10.97 -23.03
N ASN A 170 3.19 -10.49 -23.98
CA ASN A 170 1.75 -10.76 -24.09
C ASN A 170 0.99 -10.41 -22.79
N ILE A 171 1.40 -9.34 -22.12
CA ILE A 171 0.71 -8.84 -20.93
C ILE A 171 -0.50 -8.01 -21.40
N GLU A 172 -1.70 -8.42 -20.96
CA GLU A 172 -2.91 -7.65 -21.27
C GLU A 172 -2.88 -6.31 -20.56
N LEU A 173 -2.99 -5.24 -21.33
CA LEU A 173 -3.08 -3.88 -20.83
C LEU A 173 -4.53 -3.38 -20.91
N PRO A 174 -4.97 -2.53 -19.95
CA PRO A 174 -6.21 -1.78 -20.06
C PRO A 174 -6.26 -1.00 -21.38
N GLU A 175 -7.44 -0.94 -21.99
CA GLU A 175 -7.64 -0.25 -23.29
C GLU A 175 -7.16 1.20 -23.26
N ALA A 176 -7.33 1.89 -22.14
CA ALA A 176 -6.91 3.27 -21.94
C ALA A 176 -5.36 3.48 -21.96
N LEU A 177 -4.57 2.42 -21.91
CA LEU A 177 -3.09 2.48 -21.91
C LEU A 177 -2.46 1.96 -23.21
N ARG A 178 -3.26 1.67 -24.22
CA ARG A 178 -2.83 1.18 -25.54
C ARG A 178 -2.73 2.30 -26.57
#